data_b458f907e0d3900ebb6a91d2141bdd6b
#
_entry.id   b458f907e0d3900ebb6a91d2141bdd6b
#
_cell.length_a   1.000
_cell.length_b   1.000
_cell.length_c   1.000
_cell.angle_alpha   90.00
_cell.angle_beta   90.00
_cell.angle_gamma   90.00
#
_symmetry.space_group_name_H-M   'P 1'
#
loop_
_entity.id
_entity.type
_entity.pdbx_description
1 polymer ?
#
loop_
_entity_poly.entity_id
_entity_poly.type
_entity_poly.pdbx_seq_one_letter_code
_entity_poly.pdbx_strand_id
1 'polypeptide(L)'
;RITDLTNRYRGPYSVQVDRVNGVMTVYADSARTIPVKTIRVSVGLAGTPTPTGNFTLSRSLRWQPLMGPSWGQYGTHVVNGIFVHSVACGQANSYNLPVGEYLRLGNPASHGCIRACVADAKWVWDNCNGSKIHIFDGTYTSNEALKGPLGRKALTPLRGSKNFDPTDPACK
;
A
#
# COMPACT_ATOMS: atom_id res chain seq x y z
N ARG A 1 -5.65 6.40 18.00
CA ARG A 1 -4.38 5.71 17.74
C ARG A 1 -3.55 6.44 16.70
N ILE A 2 -2.27 6.63 16.99
CA ILE A 2 -1.34 7.31 16.08
C ILE A 2 -0.73 6.27 15.15
N THR A 3 -1.01 6.41 13.85
CA THR A 3 -0.49 5.52 12.80
C THR A 3 0.45 6.25 11.83
N ASP A 4 0.74 7.51 12.08
CA ASP A 4 1.63 8.32 11.25
C ASP A 4 2.41 9.29 12.13
N LEU A 5 3.73 9.11 12.15
CA LEU A 5 4.69 9.94 12.87
C LEU A 5 5.71 10.58 11.91
N THR A 6 5.40 10.59 10.61
CA THR A 6 6.34 11.08 9.58
C THR A 6 6.61 12.58 9.67
N ASN A 7 5.79 13.32 10.41
CA ASN A 7 6.07 14.72 10.74
C ASN A 7 7.22 14.89 11.72
N ARG A 8 7.62 13.82 12.44
CA ARG A 8 8.71 13.82 13.44
C ARG A 8 9.99 13.16 12.94
N TYR A 9 9.90 12.32 11.92
CA TYR A 9 11.02 11.51 11.43
C TYR A 9 11.13 11.63 9.92
N ARG A 10 12.33 11.93 9.46
CA ARG A 10 12.64 11.99 8.03
C ARG A 10 13.27 10.69 7.55
N GLY A 11 13.21 10.48 6.23
CA GLY A 11 13.94 9.41 5.60
C GLY A 11 15.46 9.57 5.69
N PRO A 12 16.22 8.59 5.17
CA PRO A 12 15.69 7.48 4.38
C PRO A 12 14.88 6.49 5.22
N TYR A 13 13.88 5.88 4.58
CA TYR A 13 12.98 4.93 5.22
C TYR A 13 13.32 3.50 4.80
N SER A 14 12.94 2.52 5.63
CA SER A 14 12.84 1.12 5.25
C SER A 14 11.42 0.62 5.50
N VAL A 15 11.00 -0.39 4.75
CA VAL A 15 9.61 -0.81 4.68
C VAL A 15 9.49 -2.30 4.95
N GLN A 16 8.39 -2.69 5.59
CA GLN A 16 8.07 -4.08 5.86
C GLN A 16 6.60 -4.34 5.56
N VAL A 17 6.30 -5.45 4.89
CA VAL A 17 4.92 -5.84 4.56
C VAL A 17 4.61 -7.18 5.17
N ASP A 18 3.58 -7.22 6.00
CA ASP A 18 3.00 -8.45 6.53
C ASP A 18 1.84 -8.87 5.62
N ARG A 19 2.04 -9.96 4.84
CA ARG A 19 1.04 -10.45 3.90
C ARG A 19 -0.19 -11.00 4.58
N VAL A 20 -0.03 -11.55 5.77
CA VAL A 20 -1.12 -12.22 6.51
C VAL A 20 -2.10 -11.18 7.06
N ASN A 21 -1.56 -10.11 7.60
CA ASN A 21 -2.38 -9.07 8.26
C ASN A 21 -2.68 -7.87 7.37
N GLY A 22 -2.18 -7.83 6.14
CA GLY A 22 -2.47 -6.74 5.19
C GLY A 22 -2.02 -5.37 5.69
N VAL A 23 -0.79 -5.30 6.19
CA VAL A 23 -0.24 -4.06 6.73
C VAL A 23 1.19 -3.84 6.23
N MET A 24 1.46 -2.61 5.79
CA MET A 24 2.80 -2.14 5.48
C MET A 24 3.23 -1.20 6.60
N THR A 25 4.40 -1.44 7.17
CA THR A 25 5.01 -0.58 8.19
C THR A 25 6.23 0.09 7.60
N VAL A 26 6.32 1.41 7.79
CA VAL A 26 7.46 2.23 7.39
C VAL A 26 8.27 2.55 8.63
N TYR A 27 9.59 2.40 8.54
CA TYR A 27 10.53 2.66 9.62
C TYR A 27 11.49 3.77 9.24
N ALA A 28 11.89 4.58 10.23
CA ALA A 28 12.85 5.67 10.04
C ALA A 28 14.31 5.20 10.07
N ASP A 29 14.54 3.90 10.24
CA ASP A 29 15.89 3.32 10.32
C ASP A 29 15.99 2.02 9.52
N SER A 30 17.22 1.67 9.12
CA SER A 30 17.47 0.44 8.34
C SER A 30 17.31 -0.82 9.17
N ALA A 31 17.48 -0.74 10.48
CA ALA A 31 17.30 -1.86 11.40
C ALA A 31 15.82 -2.15 11.70
N ARG A 32 14.91 -1.29 11.23
CA ARG A 32 13.46 -1.40 11.44
C ARG A 32 13.08 -1.48 12.92
N THR A 33 13.60 -0.53 13.70
CA THR A 33 13.32 -0.41 15.13
C THR A 33 12.45 0.81 15.47
N ILE A 34 12.34 1.77 14.54
CA ILE A 34 11.59 3.02 14.73
C ILE A 34 10.43 3.09 13.74
N PRO A 35 9.26 2.49 14.08
CA PRO A 35 8.10 2.55 13.19
C PRO A 35 7.52 3.96 13.17
N VAL A 36 7.24 4.49 11.98
CA VAL A 36 6.77 5.87 11.81
C VAL A 36 5.46 5.98 11.04
N LYS A 37 5.07 4.93 10.32
CA LYS A 37 3.83 4.98 9.53
C LYS A 37 3.33 3.57 9.28
N THR A 38 2.00 3.41 9.32
CA THR A 38 1.35 2.18 8.90
C THR A 38 0.40 2.46 7.74
N ILE A 39 0.34 1.52 6.82
CA ILE A 39 -0.49 1.60 5.61
C ILE A 39 -1.29 0.31 5.51
N ARG A 40 -2.61 0.45 5.33
CA ARG A 40 -3.49 -0.69 5.07
C ARG A 40 -3.29 -1.12 3.62
N VAL A 41 -2.95 -2.39 3.40
CA VAL A 41 -2.65 -2.88 2.04
C VAL A 41 -3.42 -4.16 1.72
N SER A 42 -3.64 -4.38 0.43
CA SER A 42 -4.07 -5.65 -0.12
C SER A 42 -2.91 -6.26 -0.88
N VAL A 43 -2.58 -7.50 -0.56
CA VAL A 43 -1.58 -8.29 -1.28
C VAL A 43 -2.26 -9.28 -2.23
N GLY A 44 -1.47 -10.10 -2.91
CA GLY A 44 -2.00 -11.09 -3.84
C GLY A 44 -2.88 -12.14 -3.19
N LEU A 45 -3.84 -12.64 -3.97
CA LEU A 45 -4.64 -13.81 -3.62
C LEU A 45 -3.74 -15.04 -3.48
N ALA A 46 -4.24 -16.10 -2.83
CA ALA A 46 -3.47 -17.32 -2.62
C ALA A 46 -2.93 -17.94 -3.91
N GLY A 47 -3.69 -17.82 -5.01
CA GLY A 47 -3.27 -18.33 -6.33
C GLY A 47 -2.28 -17.43 -7.07
N THR A 48 -2.16 -16.17 -6.66
CA THR A 48 -1.26 -15.18 -7.25
C THR A 48 -0.59 -14.36 -6.13
N PRO A 49 0.21 -15.03 -5.27
CA PRO A 49 0.73 -14.39 -4.06
C PRO A 49 1.77 -13.31 -4.37
N THR A 50 1.80 -12.29 -3.54
CA THR A 50 2.90 -11.35 -3.50
C THR A 50 4.15 -12.11 -3.01
N PRO A 51 5.30 -12.03 -3.72
CA PRO A 51 6.50 -12.72 -3.29
C PRO A 51 6.98 -12.28 -1.90
N THR A 52 7.49 -13.22 -1.10
CA THR A 52 8.20 -12.89 0.13
C THR A 52 9.69 -12.70 -0.15
N GLY A 53 10.37 -11.96 0.72
CA GLY A 53 11.81 -11.73 0.61
C GLY A 53 12.17 -10.27 0.80
N ASN A 54 13.39 -9.94 0.41
CA ASN A 54 13.96 -8.60 0.51
C ASN A 54 14.16 -8.01 -0.88
N PHE A 55 13.63 -6.81 -1.09
CA PHE A 55 13.69 -6.13 -2.39
C PHE A 55 14.03 -4.66 -2.17
N THR A 56 14.21 -3.93 -3.27
CA THR A 56 14.45 -2.49 -3.24
C THR A 56 13.36 -1.79 -4.05
N LEU A 57 12.72 -0.81 -3.45
CA LEU A 57 11.68 -0.02 -4.09
C LEU A 57 12.29 0.97 -5.09
N SER A 58 11.66 1.13 -6.25
CA SER A 58 12.02 2.18 -7.20
C SER A 58 10.77 2.83 -7.79
N ARG A 59 10.77 4.16 -7.78
CA ARG A 59 9.65 4.93 -8.32
C ARG A 59 9.44 4.61 -9.78
N SER A 60 8.19 4.40 -10.17
CA SER A 60 7.77 4.19 -11.54
C SER A 60 6.76 5.26 -11.96
N LEU A 61 5.69 4.92 -12.65
CA LEU A 61 4.82 5.90 -13.28
C LEU A 61 3.71 6.40 -12.37
N ARG A 62 3.32 7.66 -12.57
CA ARG A 62 2.19 8.30 -11.89
C ARG A 62 0.88 7.55 -12.17
N TRP A 63 0.67 7.09 -13.40
CA TRP A 63 -0.35 6.14 -13.80
C TRP A 63 0.37 4.90 -14.34
N GLN A 64 0.48 3.89 -13.49
CA GLN A 64 1.20 2.67 -13.80
C GLN A 64 0.30 1.72 -14.58
N PRO A 65 0.68 1.34 -15.82
CA PRO A 65 -0.03 0.29 -16.54
C PRO A 65 0.13 -1.06 -15.83
N LEU A 66 -0.97 -1.79 -15.73
CA LEU A 66 -1.03 -3.09 -15.07
C LEU A 66 -1.72 -4.09 -16.01
N MET A 67 -1.74 -5.35 -15.60
CA MET A 67 -2.44 -6.38 -16.34
C MET A 67 -3.95 -6.11 -16.38
N GLY A 68 -4.58 -6.52 -17.47
CA GLY A 68 -6.01 -6.54 -17.51
C GLY A 68 -6.72 -5.98 -18.73
N PRO A 69 -6.39 -4.89 -19.48
CA PRO A 69 -5.57 -3.78 -19.02
C PRO A 69 -6.19 -2.97 -17.88
N SER A 70 -5.35 -2.47 -17.00
CA SER A 70 -5.76 -1.63 -15.88
C SER A 70 -4.64 -0.67 -15.51
N TRP A 71 -4.93 0.32 -14.65
CA TRP A 71 -3.96 1.32 -14.22
C TRP A 71 -4.04 1.53 -12.71
N GLY A 72 -2.87 1.63 -12.06
CA GLY A 72 -2.76 2.04 -10.68
C GLY A 72 -2.07 3.39 -10.57
N GLN A 73 -2.50 4.23 -9.64
CA GLN A 73 -1.84 5.50 -9.40
C GLN A 73 -0.58 5.29 -8.56
N TYR A 74 0.44 6.09 -8.85
CA TYR A 74 1.69 6.17 -8.09
C TYR A 74 2.37 4.81 -7.94
N GLY A 75 2.75 4.22 -9.06
CA GLY A 75 3.42 2.93 -9.10
C GLY A 75 4.84 3.00 -8.57
N THR A 76 5.16 2.12 -7.60
CA THR A 76 6.51 1.93 -7.10
C THR A 76 6.89 0.47 -7.28
N HIS A 77 7.94 0.21 -8.06
CA HIS A 77 8.36 -1.14 -8.41
C HIS A 77 8.98 -1.86 -7.22
N VAL A 78 8.61 -3.13 -7.06
CA VAL A 78 9.14 -4.01 -6.01
C VAL A 78 10.05 -5.06 -6.62
N VAL A 79 9.49 -5.97 -7.42
CA VAL A 79 10.21 -7.07 -8.07
C VAL A 79 9.38 -7.56 -9.26
N ASN A 80 10.03 -7.92 -10.37
CA ASN A 80 9.35 -8.41 -11.59
C ASN A 80 8.20 -7.45 -11.99
N GLY A 81 6.99 -7.95 -12.16
CA GLY A 81 5.80 -7.16 -12.46
C GLY A 81 5.03 -6.70 -11.21
N ILE A 82 5.65 -6.73 -10.03
CA ILE A 82 5.01 -6.39 -8.76
C ILE A 82 5.31 -4.93 -8.40
N PHE A 83 4.24 -4.16 -8.15
CA PHE A 83 4.30 -2.75 -7.78
C PHE A 83 3.50 -2.50 -6.51
N VAL A 84 3.86 -1.45 -5.78
CA VAL A 84 2.96 -0.77 -4.84
C VAL A 84 2.20 0.28 -5.66
N HIS A 85 0.89 0.30 -5.57
CA HIS A 85 0.06 1.27 -6.30
C HIS A 85 -1.32 1.42 -5.64
N SER A 86 -2.11 2.37 -6.11
CA SER A 86 -3.51 2.52 -5.68
C SER A 86 -4.37 1.38 -6.22
N VAL A 87 -5.61 1.28 -5.74
CA VAL A 87 -6.58 0.31 -6.26
C VAL A 87 -6.69 0.47 -7.78
N ALA A 88 -6.56 -0.64 -8.52
CA ALA A 88 -6.50 -0.61 -9.98
C ALA A 88 -7.84 -0.17 -10.59
N CYS A 89 -7.74 0.71 -11.58
CA CYS A 89 -8.87 1.24 -12.34
C CYS A 89 -8.83 0.74 -13.79
N GLY A 90 -9.98 0.62 -14.43
CA GLY A 90 -10.06 0.23 -15.84
C GLY A 90 -9.60 1.32 -16.81
N GLN A 91 -9.45 2.55 -16.35
CA GLN A 91 -8.95 3.70 -17.10
C GLN A 91 -8.01 4.53 -16.23
N ALA A 92 -7.09 5.24 -16.86
CA ALA A 92 -6.19 6.17 -16.17
C ALA A 92 -6.94 7.45 -15.77
N ASN A 93 -7.92 7.32 -14.89
CA ASN A 93 -8.83 8.36 -14.47
C ASN A 93 -9.19 8.15 -13.00
N SER A 94 -8.96 9.18 -12.18
CA SER A 94 -9.22 9.13 -10.73
C SER A 94 -10.70 8.91 -10.40
N TYR A 95 -11.61 9.21 -11.31
CA TYR A 95 -13.06 9.00 -11.13
C TYR A 95 -13.55 7.67 -11.69
N ASN A 96 -12.67 6.69 -11.81
CA ASN A 96 -12.99 5.35 -12.32
C ASN A 96 -12.68 4.27 -11.28
N LEU A 97 -12.81 4.59 -9.99
CA LEU A 97 -12.51 3.65 -8.91
C LEU A 97 -13.55 2.51 -8.86
N PRO A 98 -13.11 1.24 -8.93
CA PRO A 98 -13.99 0.11 -8.60
C PRO A 98 -14.20 0.07 -7.09
N VAL A 99 -15.32 0.60 -6.64
CA VAL A 99 -15.63 0.81 -5.21
C VAL A 99 -15.51 -0.49 -4.41
N GLY A 100 -16.00 -1.61 -4.95
CA GLY A 100 -15.89 -2.91 -4.28
C GLY A 100 -14.45 -3.33 -4.01
N GLU A 101 -13.53 -3.01 -4.93
CA GLU A 101 -12.10 -3.33 -4.74
C GLU A 101 -11.45 -2.40 -3.71
N TYR A 102 -11.87 -1.15 -3.65
CA TYR A 102 -11.42 -0.24 -2.59
C TYR A 102 -11.81 -0.77 -1.21
N LEU A 103 -13.04 -1.26 -1.07
CA LEU A 103 -13.54 -1.80 0.20
C LEU A 103 -12.81 -3.09 0.64
N ARG A 104 -12.11 -3.76 -0.27
CA ARG A 104 -11.31 -4.94 0.05
C ARG A 104 -9.94 -4.63 0.62
N LEU A 105 -9.51 -3.36 0.63
CA LEU A 105 -8.21 -2.99 1.18
C LEU A 105 -8.03 -3.51 2.60
N GLY A 106 -6.91 -4.20 2.83
CA GLY A 106 -6.62 -4.89 4.06
C GLY A 106 -6.78 -6.41 3.96
N ASN A 107 -7.38 -6.91 2.89
CA ASN A 107 -7.55 -8.33 2.61
C ASN A 107 -6.87 -8.69 1.28
N PRO A 108 -6.42 -9.94 1.09
CA PRO A 108 -5.87 -10.36 -0.20
C PRO A 108 -6.88 -10.12 -1.33
N ALA A 109 -6.43 -9.51 -2.42
CA ALA A 109 -7.33 -9.11 -3.49
C ALA A 109 -6.67 -9.02 -4.87
N SER A 110 -5.35 -8.90 -4.96
CA SER A 110 -4.65 -8.61 -6.21
C SER A 110 -4.08 -9.87 -6.89
N HIS A 111 -3.48 -9.67 -8.05
CA HIS A 111 -2.72 -10.71 -8.76
C HIS A 111 -1.23 -10.67 -8.39
N GLY A 112 -0.87 -10.10 -7.24
CA GLY A 112 0.48 -10.04 -6.71
C GLY A 112 0.93 -8.65 -6.29
N CYS A 113 0.40 -7.59 -6.89
CA CYS A 113 0.75 -6.21 -6.51
C CYS A 113 0.24 -5.87 -5.11
N ILE A 114 0.84 -4.85 -4.52
CA ILE A 114 0.48 -4.34 -3.20
C ILE A 114 -0.37 -3.09 -3.40
N ARG A 115 -1.67 -3.20 -3.10
CA ARG A 115 -2.62 -2.10 -3.27
C ARG A 115 -2.76 -1.31 -1.97
N ALA A 116 -2.85 0.02 -2.08
CA ALA A 116 -3.10 0.93 -0.97
C ALA A 116 -4.12 2.00 -1.40
N CYS A 117 -4.59 2.82 -0.47
CA CYS A 117 -5.35 4.00 -0.86
C CYS A 117 -4.43 5.00 -1.59
N VAL A 118 -5.02 5.91 -2.36
CA VAL A 118 -4.25 6.83 -3.21
C VAL A 118 -3.26 7.66 -2.40
N ALA A 119 -3.69 8.23 -1.27
CA ALA A 119 -2.79 9.04 -0.45
C ALA A 119 -1.56 8.26 0.03
N ASP A 120 -1.73 6.99 0.39
CA ASP A 120 -0.63 6.16 0.87
C ASP A 120 0.25 5.66 -0.28
N ALA A 121 -0.34 5.29 -1.41
CA ALA A 121 0.43 4.96 -2.61
C ALA A 121 1.30 6.15 -3.06
N LYS A 122 0.72 7.36 -3.03
CA LYS A 122 1.44 8.60 -3.33
C LYS A 122 2.58 8.85 -2.34
N TRP A 123 2.32 8.63 -1.04
CA TRP A 123 3.34 8.84 -0.02
C TRP A 123 4.56 7.93 -0.24
N VAL A 124 4.32 6.65 -0.55
CA VAL A 124 5.40 5.69 -0.87
C VAL A 124 6.16 6.15 -2.12
N TRP A 125 5.43 6.56 -3.15
CA TRP A 125 5.99 7.05 -4.41
C TRP A 125 6.87 8.28 -4.20
N ASP A 126 6.44 9.21 -3.33
CA ASP A 126 7.18 10.44 -3.03
C ASP A 126 8.39 10.21 -2.11
N ASN A 127 8.32 9.23 -1.19
CA ASN A 127 9.26 9.15 -0.07
C ASN A 127 10.11 7.88 0.00
N CYS A 128 9.77 6.83 -0.75
CA CYS A 128 10.41 5.52 -0.57
C CYS A 128 11.20 5.05 -1.81
N ASN A 129 11.53 5.94 -2.73
CA ASN A 129 12.40 5.56 -3.85
C ASN A 129 13.77 5.16 -3.31
N GLY A 130 14.23 3.94 -3.62
CA GLY A 130 15.48 3.41 -3.12
C GLY A 130 15.39 2.71 -1.75
N SER A 131 14.24 2.76 -1.10
CA SER A 131 14.05 2.12 0.21
C SER A 131 14.06 0.60 0.09
N LYS A 132 14.63 -0.07 1.09
CA LYS A 132 14.55 -1.53 1.22
C LYS A 132 13.17 -1.92 1.72
N ILE A 133 12.63 -3.01 1.18
CA ILE A 133 11.35 -3.58 1.58
C ILE A 133 11.53 -5.05 1.89
N HIS A 134 11.01 -5.49 3.04
CA HIS A 134 10.94 -6.89 3.45
C HIS A 134 9.49 -7.33 3.46
N ILE A 135 9.17 -8.38 2.72
CA ILE A 135 7.82 -8.94 2.64
C ILE A 135 7.84 -10.31 3.31
N PHE A 136 6.96 -10.50 4.29
CA PHE A 136 6.95 -11.71 5.13
C PHE A 136 5.52 -12.09 5.51
N ASP A 137 5.37 -13.26 6.12
CA ASP A 137 4.12 -13.72 6.71
C ASP A 137 4.17 -13.59 8.22
N GLY A 138 3.35 -12.70 8.76
CA GLY A 138 3.18 -12.56 10.20
C GLY A 138 2.18 -13.58 10.76
N THR A 139 1.95 -13.51 12.06
CA THR A 139 0.91 -14.30 12.72
C THR A 139 -0.42 -13.56 12.65
N TYR A 140 -1.46 -14.22 12.14
CA TYR A 140 -2.77 -13.61 12.01
C TYR A 140 -3.32 -13.16 13.36
N THR A 141 -3.88 -11.96 13.38
CA THR A 141 -4.70 -11.46 14.50
C THR A 141 -5.91 -10.72 13.92
N SER A 142 -7.06 -10.86 14.55
CA SER A 142 -8.25 -10.09 14.21
C SER A 142 -8.24 -8.69 14.84
N ASN A 143 -7.36 -8.46 15.81
CA ASN A 143 -7.26 -7.17 16.49
C ASN A 143 -6.43 -6.18 15.66
N GLU A 144 -7.10 -5.18 15.07
CA GLU A 144 -6.45 -4.16 14.24
C GLU A 144 -5.31 -3.43 14.96
N ALA A 145 -5.43 -3.28 16.28
CA ALA A 145 -4.41 -2.62 17.09
C ALA A 145 -3.10 -3.41 17.17
N LEU A 146 -3.15 -4.72 16.91
CA LEU A 146 -1.99 -5.61 16.97
C LEU A 146 -1.42 -5.93 15.57
N LYS A 147 -2.01 -5.43 14.52
CA LYS A 147 -1.50 -5.61 13.16
C LYS A 147 -0.39 -4.59 12.89
N GLY A 148 0.83 -5.02 13.17
CA GLY A 148 2.02 -4.18 13.09
C GLY A 148 2.25 -3.35 14.37
N PRO A 149 3.45 -2.74 14.48
CA PRO A 149 3.87 -2.05 15.72
C PRO A 149 3.07 -0.80 16.06
N LEU A 150 2.40 -0.18 15.07
CA LEU A 150 1.53 0.99 15.31
C LEU A 150 0.05 0.63 15.18
N GLY A 151 -0.28 -0.65 14.98
CA GLY A 151 -1.60 -1.06 14.58
C GLY A 151 -1.85 -0.82 13.09
N ARG A 152 -2.94 -1.39 12.55
CA ARG A 152 -3.26 -1.18 11.15
C ARG A 152 -4.16 0.05 10.99
N LYS A 153 -3.74 0.96 10.11
CA LYS A 153 -4.52 2.16 9.77
C LYS A 153 -5.93 1.75 9.31
N ALA A 154 -6.94 2.44 9.79
CA ALA A 154 -8.32 2.21 9.38
C ALA A 154 -8.53 2.60 7.92
N LEU A 155 -9.47 1.92 7.25
CA LEU A 155 -9.90 2.30 5.92
C LEU A 155 -10.68 3.62 5.99
N THR A 156 -10.29 4.60 5.17
CA THR A 156 -11.05 5.85 5.07
C THR A 156 -12.40 5.56 4.42
N PRO A 157 -13.52 5.94 5.04
CA PRO A 157 -14.85 5.66 4.49
C PRO A 157 -15.08 6.36 3.15
N LEU A 158 -15.81 5.69 2.26
CA LEU A 158 -16.24 6.28 1.00
C LEU A 158 -17.14 7.49 1.25
N ARG A 159 -17.12 8.44 0.29
CA ARG A 159 -17.95 9.64 0.34
C ARG A 159 -19.23 9.42 -0.48
N GLY A 160 -20.21 8.76 0.11
CA GLY A 160 -21.49 8.45 -0.54
C GLY A 160 -21.30 7.51 -1.73
N SER A 161 -21.98 7.79 -2.84
CA SER A 161 -21.92 6.98 -4.06
C SER A 161 -20.83 7.43 -5.05
N LYS A 162 -19.83 8.17 -4.58
CA LYS A 162 -18.75 8.66 -5.43
C LYS A 162 -17.87 7.51 -5.93
N ASN A 163 -17.33 7.67 -7.11
CA ASN A 163 -16.48 6.70 -7.79
C ASN A 163 -15.00 7.08 -7.74
N PHE A 164 -14.57 7.65 -6.63
CA PHE A 164 -13.17 8.00 -6.43
C PHE A 164 -12.72 7.63 -5.01
N ASP A 165 -11.42 7.46 -4.88
CA ASP A 165 -10.79 7.20 -3.58
C ASP A 165 -10.92 8.45 -2.70
N PRO A 166 -11.49 8.33 -1.48
CA PRO A 166 -11.69 9.48 -0.59
C PRO A 166 -10.38 10.12 -0.14
N THR A 167 -9.25 9.43 -0.27
CA THR A 167 -7.93 9.98 0.07
C THR A 167 -7.21 10.61 -1.12
N ASP A 168 -7.79 10.55 -2.32
CA ASP A 168 -7.17 11.10 -3.54
C ASP A 168 -7.18 12.63 -3.48
N PRO A 169 -5.99 13.28 -3.45
CA PRO A 169 -5.92 14.73 -3.38
C PRO A 169 -6.45 15.43 -4.63
N ALA A 170 -6.57 14.72 -5.74
CA ALA A 170 -7.09 15.28 -7.00
C ALA A 170 -8.63 15.24 -7.07
N CYS A 171 -9.30 14.59 -6.13
CA CYS A 171 -10.75 14.39 -6.16
C CYS A 171 -11.46 15.12 -5.03
N LYS A 172 -12.67 15.59 -5.32
CA LYS A 172 -13.50 16.31 -4.36
C LYS A 172 -14.95 15.83 -4.40
#